data_2e76a3e090741b58853702bead5f3eb6
#
_entry.id   2e76a3e090741b58853702bead5f3eb6
#
_cell.length_a   1.000
_cell.length_b   1.000
_cell.length_c   1.000
_cell.angle_alpha   90.00
_cell.angle_beta   90.00
_cell.angle_gamma   90.00
#
_symmetry.space_group_name_H-M   'P 1'
#
loop_
_entity.id
_entity.type
_entity.pdbx_description
1 polymer ?
#
loop_
_entity_poly.entity_id
_entity_poly.type
_entity_poly.pdbx_seq_one_letter_code
_entity_poly.pdbx_strand_id
1 'polypeptide(L)'
;PFTIGIAQGIAGIPLFTGIGYRAVCWVILTIVGIVFVLIYANRVKKNPQSSIMYEDDAYWRNLGGQNAEEITYYTPKKAWFVYGFIAIVLIVFAILYPTSTLKIGNKSTTLCLLPIGAAVFAVLGFFALRKSVHYFILTMLFGTVYYLIVGVLGYDWYIMEIASLFLFMGIASGLSIDKSASDIAKLFVEGMGDILSAAVIVGLAGGIVIILQDGGIIDTILYGLSKSMHNAGQIV
;
A
#
# COMPACT_ATOMS: atom_id res chain seq x y z
N PRO A 1 2.14 0.99 10.40
CA PRO A 1 0.96 0.17 10.72
C PRO A 1 1.34 -1.26 11.12
N PHE A 2 2.24 -1.92 10.39
CA PHE A 2 2.64 -3.31 10.59
C PHE A 2 3.24 -3.56 11.98
N THR A 3 4.23 -2.79 12.38
CA THR A 3 4.94 -2.91 13.66
C THR A 3 4.02 -2.72 14.86
N ILE A 4 3.08 -1.78 14.77
CA ILE A 4 2.11 -1.51 15.84
C ILE A 4 1.10 -2.66 15.98
N GLY A 5 0.64 -3.23 14.86
CA GLY A 5 -0.26 -4.40 14.89
C GLY A 5 0.40 -5.61 15.54
N ILE A 6 1.67 -5.87 15.23
CA ILE A 6 2.45 -6.94 15.87
C ILE A 6 2.61 -6.67 17.36
N ALA A 7 3.00 -5.44 17.74
CA ALA A 7 3.15 -5.07 19.14
C ALA A 7 1.85 -5.20 19.94
N GLN A 8 0.71 -4.80 19.36
CA GLN A 8 -0.61 -4.96 19.97
C GLN A 8 -0.99 -6.44 20.12
N GLY A 9 -0.66 -7.28 19.11
CA GLY A 9 -0.88 -8.72 19.18
C GLY A 9 -0.09 -9.37 20.30
N ILE A 10 1.18 -9.01 20.45
CA ILE A 10 2.05 -9.51 21.54
C ILE A 10 1.55 -9.03 22.91
N ALA A 11 1.08 -7.79 23.01
CA ALA A 11 0.54 -7.22 24.24
C ALA A 11 -0.88 -7.69 24.59
N GLY A 12 -1.53 -8.50 23.74
CA GLY A 12 -2.91 -8.93 23.94
C GLY A 12 -3.94 -7.81 23.87
N ILE A 13 -3.58 -6.68 23.24
CA ILE A 13 -4.46 -5.52 23.09
C ILE A 13 -5.19 -5.63 21.74
N PRO A 14 -6.52 -5.34 21.67
CA PRO A 14 -7.26 -5.38 20.42
C PRO A 14 -6.61 -4.52 19.33
N LEU A 15 -6.55 -5.04 18.12
CA LEU A 15 -6.02 -4.33 16.95
C LEU A 15 -6.72 -2.98 16.78
N PHE A 16 -5.96 -1.99 16.35
CA PHE A 16 -6.45 -0.61 16.13
C PHE A 16 -6.87 0.16 17.38
N THR A 17 -6.65 -0.36 18.61
CA THR A 17 -6.82 0.42 19.84
C THR A 17 -5.94 1.68 19.78
N GLY A 18 -6.52 2.85 20.10
CA GLY A 18 -5.82 4.15 20.00
C GLY A 18 -5.64 4.70 18.59
N ILE A 19 -6.37 4.17 17.58
CA ILE A 19 -6.27 4.62 16.19
C ILE A 19 -6.56 6.12 16.02
N GLY A 20 -7.49 6.68 16.81
CA GLY A 20 -7.82 8.10 16.76
C GLY A 20 -6.62 9.00 17.10
N TYR A 21 -5.92 8.69 18.19
CA TYR A 21 -4.71 9.41 18.57
C TYR A 21 -3.61 9.30 17.50
N ARG A 22 -3.39 8.08 16.99
CA ARG A 22 -2.43 7.83 15.91
C ARG A 22 -2.78 8.55 14.61
N ALA A 23 -4.05 8.66 14.29
CA ALA A 23 -4.52 9.41 13.12
C ALA A 23 -4.19 10.90 13.25
N VAL A 24 -4.41 11.48 14.43
CA VAL A 24 -4.04 12.88 14.70
C VAL A 24 -2.52 13.09 14.57
N CYS A 25 -1.71 12.23 15.21
CA CYS A 25 -0.26 12.27 15.09
C CYS A 25 0.19 12.11 13.64
N TRP A 26 -0.41 11.19 12.89
CA TRP A 26 -0.11 10.98 11.48
C TRP A 26 -0.41 12.24 10.64
N VAL A 27 -1.56 12.88 10.83
CA VAL A 27 -1.91 14.12 10.13
C VAL A 27 -0.90 15.22 10.42
N ILE A 28 -0.55 15.43 11.70
CA ILE A 28 0.41 16.46 12.10
C ILE A 28 1.78 16.19 11.45
N LEU A 29 2.30 14.97 11.57
CA LEU A 29 3.60 14.61 11.00
C LEU A 29 3.60 14.71 9.47
N THR A 30 2.50 14.32 8.83
CA THR A 30 2.34 14.45 7.37
C THR A 30 2.35 15.91 6.93
N ILE A 31 1.63 16.79 7.63
CA ILE A 31 1.63 18.22 7.33
C ILE A 31 3.04 18.81 7.49
N VAL A 32 3.73 18.49 8.58
CA VAL A 32 5.12 18.93 8.81
C VAL A 32 6.03 18.43 7.69
N GLY A 33 5.92 17.16 7.29
CA GLY A 33 6.68 16.59 6.18
C GLY A 33 6.41 17.28 4.85
N ILE A 34 5.14 17.51 4.52
CA ILE A 34 4.74 18.23 3.29
C ILE A 34 5.31 19.65 3.28
N VAL A 35 5.16 20.38 4.39
CA VAL A 35 5.67 21.76 4.50
C VAL A 35 7.19 21.79 4.32
N PHE A 36 7.91 20.85 4.95
CA PHE A 36 9.36 20.74 4.80
C PHE A 36 9.76 20.48 3.34
N VAL A 37 9.11 19.50 2.69
CA VAL A 37 9.37 19.17 1.28
C VAL A 37 9.06 20.35 0.37
N LEU A 38 7.96 21.07 0.58
CA LEU A 38 7.60 22.26 -0.21
C LEU A 38 8.59 23.40 -0.05
N ILE A 39 9.06 23.65 1.19
CA ILE A 39 10.10 24.66 1.46
C ILE A 39 11.39 24.28 0.73
N TYR A 40 11.82 23.02 0.85
CA TYR A 40 13.01 22.52 0.17
C TYR A 40 12.87 22.59 -1.36
N ALA A 41 11.76 22.14 -1.91
CA ALA A 41 11.47 22.21 -3.34
C ALA A 41 11.48 23.65 -3.88
N ASN A 42 10.88 24.61 -3.14
CA ASN A 42 10.94 26.02 -3.51
C ASN A 42 12.37 26.58 -3.47
N ARG A 43 13.18 26.14 -2.51
CA ARG A 43 14.60 26.53 -2.43
C ARG A 43 15.38 26.02 -3.64
N VAL A 44 15.25 24.72 -3.96
CA VAL A 44 15.91 24.08 -5.10
C VAL A 44 15.40 24.66 -6.43
N LYS A 45 14.10 24.97 -6.54
CA LYS A 45 13.53 25.61 -7.72
C LYS A 45 14.16 26.99 -7.99
N LYS A 46 14.44 27.80 -6.95
CA LYS A 46 15.06 29.11 -7.07
C LYS A 46 16.56 29.01 -7.34
N ASN A 47 17.22 28.03 -6.75
CA ASN A 47 18.66 27.80 -6.94
C ASN A 47 18.92 26.27 -7.01
N PRO A 48 18.97 25.70 -8.23
CA PRO A 48 19.19 24.26 -8.42
C PRO A 48 20.48 23.74 -7.80
N GLN A 49 21.53 24.57 -7.74
CA GLN A 49 22.82 24.21 -7.14
C GLN A 49 22.75 24.01 -5.60
N SER A 50 21.67 24.45 -4.96
CA SER A 50 21.45 24.24 -3.54
C SER A 50 20.93 22.83 -3.20
N SER A 51 20.66 21.99 -4.21
CA SER A 51 20.31 20.57 -4.02
C SER A 51 21.51 19.79 -3.57
N ILE A 52 21.36 18.95 -2.54
CA ILE A 52 22.39 18.01 -2.09
C ILE A 52 22.68 16.97 -3.17
N MET A 53 21.68 16.66 -4.02
CA MET A 53 21.75 15.67 -5.10
C MET A 53 21.94 16.33 -6.47
N TYR A 54 22.53 17.53 -6.55
CA TYR A 54 22.60 18.30 -7.79
C TYR A 54 23.28 17.55 -8.94
N GLU A 55 24.35 16.79 -8.65
CA GLU A 55 25.07 15.99 -9.64
C GLU A 55 24.24 14.79 -10.10
N ASP A 56 23.62 14.07 -9.18
CA ASP A 56 22.73 12.92 -9.48
C ASP A 56 21.45 13.37 -10.20
N ASP A 57 20.93 14.54 -9.86
CA ASP A 57 19.78 15.16 -10.53
C ASP A 57 20.08 15.51 -12.00
N ALA A 58 21.34 15.64 -12.39
CA ALA A 58 21.73 15.87 -13.80
C ALA A 58 21.30 14.70 -14.69
N TYR A 59 21.44 13.47 -14.20
CA TYR A 59 20.98 12.27 -14.91
C TYR A 59 19.46 12.31 -15.14
N TRP A 60 18.67 12.60 -14.11
CA TRP A 60 17.21 12.68 -14.20
C TRP A 60 16.71 13.87 -15.03
N ARG A 61 17.41 15.01 -14.98
CA ARG A 61 17.10 16.16 -15.84
C ARG A 61 17.30 15.85 -17.32
N ASN A 62 18.36 15.11 -17.65
CA ASN A 62 18.63 14.69 -19.02
C ASN A 62 17.64 13.63 -19.51
N LEU A 63 17.18 12.72 -18.62
CA LEU A 63 16.13 11.75 -18.93
C LEU A 63 14.76 12.41 -19.12
N GLY A 64 14.41 13.40 -18.30
CA GLY A 64 13.12 14.12 -18.37
C GLY A 64 12.97 15.00 -19.62
N GLY A 65 14.09 15.34 -20.29
CA GLY A 65 14.08 16.06 -21.56
C GLY A 65 13.97 15.18 -22.80
N GLN A 66 14.18 13.88 -22.68
CA GLN A 66 14.08 12.92 -23.77
C GLN A 66 12.81 12.08 -23.59
N ASN A 67 11.84 12.35 -24.46
CA ASN A 67 10.65 11.52 -24.65
C ASN A 67 9.69 11.41 -23.45
N ALA A 68 8.91 12.44 -23.20
CA ALA A 68 7.52 12.19 -22.83
C ALA A 68 6.89 11.47 -24.03
N GLU A 69 6.95 10.14 -24.05
CA GLU A 69 6.16 9.35 -25.00
C GLU A 69 4.72 9.86 -24.87
N GLU A 70 4.21 10.40 -25.96
CA GLU A 70 2.85 10.95 -26.00
C GLU A 70 1.91 9.80 -25.63
N ILE A 71 1.32 9.85 -24.43
CA ILE A 71 0.47 8.78 -23.91
C ILE A 71 -0.70 8.64 -24.87
N THR A 72 -0.67 7.62 -25.72
CA THR A 72 -1.77 7.32 -26.62
C THR A 72 -2.93 6.71 -25.82
N TYR A 73 -4.02 7.44 -25.72
CA TYR A 73 -5.24 6.99 -25.04
C TYR A 73 -6.01 6.01 -25.92
N TYR A 74 -5.97 4.74 -25.61
CA TYR A 74 -6.68 3.68 -26.31
C TYR A 74 -7.32 2.70 -25.33
N THR A 75 -8.28 1.90 -25.80
CA THR A 75 -8.93 0.85 -25.01
C THR A 75 -8.95 -0.46 -25.79
N PRO A 76 -8.06 -1.44 -25.45
CA PRO A 76 -8.08 -2.74 -26.08
C PRO A 76 -9.38 -3.50 -25.79
N LYS A 77 -9.80 -4.37 -26.74
CA LYS A 77 -10.98 -5.24 -26.51
C LYS A 77 -10.82 -6.16 -25.31
N LYS A 78 -9.59 -6.62 -25.03
CA LYS A 78 -9.29 -7.47 -23.86
C LYS A 78 -9.58 -6.75 -22.53
N ALA A 79 -9.42 -5.44 -22.46
CA ALA A 79 -9.75 -4.68 -21.25
C ALA A 79 -11.23 -4.82 -20.85
N TRP A 80 -12.15 -4.91 -21.82
CA TRP A 80 -13.57 -5.15 -21.55
C TRP A 80 -13.84 -6.55 -20.99
N PHE A 81 -13.11 -7.57 -21.47
CA PHE A 81 -13.20 -8.92 -20.91
C PHE A 81 -12.67 -8.97 -19.48
N VAL A 82 -11.53 -8.34 -19.21
CA VAL A 82 -10.96 -8.24 -17.86
C VAL A 82 -11.92 -7.52 -16.92
N TYR A 83 -12.48 -6.38 -17.35
CA TYR A 83 -13.49 -5.66 -16.59
C TYR A 83 -14.72 -6.54 -16.28
N GLY A 84 -15.27 -7.21 -17.29
CA GLY A 84 -16.41 -8.09 -17.11
C GLY A 84 -16.13 -9.23 -16.13
N PHE A 85 -14.96 -9.86 -16.25
CA PHE A 85 -14.53 -10.91 -15.33
C PHE A 85 -14.41 -10.40 -13.89
N ILE A 86 -13.71 -9.27 -13.67
CA ILE A 86 -13.57 -8.68 -12.33
C ILE A 86 -14.96 -8.30 -11.77
N ALA A 87 -15.80 -7.65 -12.56
CA ALA A 87 -17.13 -7.26 -12.13
C ALA A 87 -17.98 -8.47 -11.72
N ILE A 88 -17.95 -9.58 -12.48
CA ILE A 88 -18.63 -10.82 -12.12
C ILE A 88 -18.11 -11.37 -10.79
N VAL A 89 -16.79 -11.46 -10.62
CA VAL A 89 -16.16 -11.94 -9.37
C VAL A 89 -16.61 -11.08 -8.20
N LEU A 90 -16.55 -9.76 -8.34
CA LEU A 90 -16.94 -8.84 -7.26
C LEU A 90 -18.46 -8.93 -6.94
N ILE A 91 -19.30 -9.12 -7.94
CA ILE A 91 -20.74 -9.32 -7.74
C ILE A 91 -21.00 -10.64 -7.01
N VAL A 92 -20.32 -11.72 -7.40
CA VAL A 92 -20.45 -13.01 -6.70
C VAL A 92 -20.04 -12.89 -5.23
N PHE A 93 -18.91 -12.23 -4.94
CA PHE A 93 -18.49 -11.98 -3.57
C PHE A 93 -19.45 -11.06 -2.81
N ALA A 94 -20.02 -10.06 -3.46
CA ALA A 94 -21.04 -9.18 -2.87
C ALA A 94 -22.33 -9.93 -2.47
N ILE A 95 -22.71 -10.95 -3.26
CA ILE A 95 -23.87 -11.79 -2.98
C ILE A 95 -23.57 -12.80 -1.85
N LEU A 96 -22.37 -13.40 -1.86
CA LEU A 96 -21.96 -14.37 -0.85
C LEU A 96 -21.72 -13.72 0.52
N TYR A 97 -21.22 -12.50 0.53
CA TYR A 97 -20.85 -11.75 1.74
C TYR A 97 -21.51 -10.36 1.72
N PRO A 98 -22.84 -10.26 1.88
CA PRO A 98 -23.55 -9.00 1.75
C PRO A 98 -23.20 -7.99 2.85
N THR A 99 -22.74 -8.47 4.01
CA THR A 99 -22.36 -7.63 5.14
C THR A 99 -20.95 -7.95 5.62
N SER A 100 -20.17 -6.90 5.90
CA SER A 100 -18.84 -7.00 6.45
C SER A 100 -18.81 -6.38 7.83
N THR A 101 -18.25 -7.08 8.82
CA THR A 101 -18.11 -6.56 10.17
C THR A 101 -16.72 -5.97 10.35
N LEU A 102 -16.63 -4.65 10.35
CA LEU A 102 -15.38 -3.94 10.63
C LEU A 102 -15.08 -3.97 12.12
N LYS A 103 -13.88 -4.44 12.46
CA LYS A 103 -13.34 -4.44 13.82
C LYS A 103 -12.34 -3.28 13.96
N ILE A 104 -12.71 -2.23 14.68
CA ILE A 104 -11.85 -1.08 14.94
C ILE A 104 -11.72 -0.91 16.46
N GLY A 105 -10.64 -1.43 17.05
CA GLY A 105 -10.46 -1.48 18.49
C GLY A 105 -11.59 -2.30 19.16
N ASN A 106 -12.28 -1.72 20.14
CA ASN A 106 -13.37 -2.38 20.87
C ASN A 106 -14.75 -2.19 20.21
N LYS A 107 -14.83 -1.52 19.06
CA LYS A 107 -16.09 -1.29 18.34
C LYS A 107 -16.16 -2.19 17.10
N SER A 108 -17.28 -2.85 16.93
CA SER A 108 -17.64 -3.57 15.71
C SER A 108 -18.81 -2.86 15.03
N THR A 109 -18.66 -2.60 13.73
CA THR A 109 -19.71 -1.98 12.93
C THR A 109 -19.95 -2.84 11.69
N THR A 110 -21.20 -3.22 11.48
CA THR A 110 -21.60 -4.02 10.31
C THR A 110 -22.03 -3.09 9.17
N LEU A 111 -21.38 -3.19 8.04
CA LEU A 111 -21.63 -2.38 6.83
C LEU A 111 -21.65 -3.26 5.58
N CYS A 112 -22.39 -2.84 4.55
CA CYS A 112 -22.46 -3.53 3.26
C CYS A 112 -21.28 -3.09 2.35
N LEU A 113 -20.01 -3.28 2.79
CA LEU A 113 -18.86 -2.74 2.09
C LEU A 113 -18.57 -3.46 0.77
N LEU A 114 -18.64 -4.79 0.73
CA LEU A 114 -18.39 -5.53 -0.51
C LEU A 114 -19.39 -5.18 -1.61
N PRO A 115 -20.72 -5.13 -1.38
CA PRO A 115 -21.67 -4.67 -2.38
C PRO A 115 -21.47 -3.23 -2.84
N ILE A 116 -21.16 -2.32 -1.91
CA ILE A 116 -20.87 -0.92 -2.25
C ILE A 116 -19.61 -0.84 -3.15
N GLY A 117 -18.53 -1.53 -2.76
CA GLY A 117 -17.30 -1.57 -3.55
C GLY A 117 -17.52 -2.15 -4.95
N ALA A 118 -18.29 -3.23 -5.07
CA ALA A 118 -18.62 -3.84 -6.35
C ALA A 118 -19.44 -2.87 -7.25
N ALA A 119 -20.44 -2.19 -6.69
CA ALA A 119 -21.24 -1.21 -7.42
C ALA A 119 -20.39 0.00 -7.89
N VAL A 120 -19.57 0.55 -7.00
CA VAL A 120 -18.67 1.66 -7.32
C VAL A 120 -17.66 1.26 -8.40
N PHE A 121 -17.05 0.07 -8.27
CA PHE A 121 -16.10 -0.43 -9.26
C PHE A 121 -16.80 -0.66 -10.62
N ALA A 122 -17.99 -1.22 -10.63
CA ALA A 122 -18.76 -1.44 -11.87
C ALA A 122 -19.04 -0.11 -12.59
N VAL A 123 -19.50 0.91 -11.87
CA VAL A 123 -19.80 2.22 -12.47
C VAL A 123 -18.52 2.92 -12.92
N LEU A 124 -17.54 3.08 -12.03
CA LEU A 124 -16.30 3.80 -12.36
C LEU A 124 -15.48 3.07 -13.43
N GLY A 125 -15.39 1.73 -13.38
CA GLY A 125 -14.69 0.93 -14.37
C GLY A 125 -15.29 1.06 -15.76
N PHE A 126 -16.61 1.08 -15.86
CA PHE A 126 -17.30 1.29 -17.15
C PHE A 126 -16.98 2.67 -17.76
N PHE A 127 -17.10 3.74 -16.97
CA PHE A 127 -16.77 5.08 -17.45
C PHE A 127 -15.28 5.26 -17.74
N ALA A 128 -14.41 4.65 -16.95
CA ALA A 128 -12.98 4.66 -17.17
C ALA A 128 -12.58 4.00 -18.49
N LEU A 129 -13.14 2.81 -18.79
CA LEU A 129 -12.89 2.10 -20.04
C LEU A 129 -13.39 2.83 -21.27
N ARG A 130 -14.50 3.59 -21.16
CA ARG A 130 -14.97 4.43 -22.25
C ARG A 130 -13.98 5.54 -22.61
N LYS A 131 -13.16 5.95 -21.65
CA LYS A 131 -12.18 7.02 -21.82
C LYS A 131 -10.82 6.47 -22.27
N SER A 132 -10.25 5.53 -21.51
CA SER A 132 -8.98 4.85 -21.84
C SER A 132 -8.70 3.71 -20.86
N VAL A 133 -7.90 2.71 -21.31
CA VAL A 133 -7.40 1.63 -20.45
C VAL A 133 -6.58 2.17 -19.27
N HIS A 134 -5.87 3.29 -19.40
CA HIS A 134 -5.09 3.91 -18.34
C HIS A 134 -5.97 4.34 -17.15
N TYR A 135 -7.12 4.95 -17.42
CA TYR A 135 -8.09 5.28 -16.37
C TYR A 135 -8.71 4.04 -15.72
N PHE A 136 -8.86 2.96 -16.49
CA PHE A 136 -9.32 1.69 -15.94
C PHE A 136 -8.31 1.07 -14.99
N ILE A 137 -7.02 1.06 -15.33
CA ILE A 137 -5.95 0.58 -14.46
C ILE A 137 -5.90 1.41 -13.17
N LEU A 138 -6.05 2.73 -13.27
CA LEU A 138 -6.15 3.60 -12.10
C LEU A 138 -7.37 3.25 -11.23
N THR A 139 -8.52 2.96 -11.85
CA THR A 139 -9.72 2.50 -11.14
C THR A 139 -9.49 1.15 -10.45
N MET A 140 -8.79 0.22 -11.11
CA MET A 140 -8.39 -1.05 -10.50
C MET A 140 -7.46 -0.84 -9.29
N LEU A 141 -6.50 0.08 -9.40
CA LEU A 141 -5.62 0.42 -8.28
C LEU A 141 -6.41 0.93 -7.07
N PHE A 142 -7.31 1.89 -7.27
CA PHE A 142 -8.17 2.40 -6.19
C PHE A 142 -9.10 1.32 -5.63
N GLY A 143 -9.65 0.46 -6.50
CA GLY A 143 -10.43 -0.71 -6.09
C GLY A 143 -9.61 -1.68 -5.24
N THR A 144 -8.37 -1.96 -5.64
CA THR A 144 -7.46 -2.82 -4.89
C THR A 144 -7.17 -2.26 -3.50
N VAL A 145 -6.90 -0.94 -3.39
CA VAL A 145 -6.70 -0.27 -2.10
C VAL A 145 -7.97 -0.35 -1.24
N TYR A 146 -9.14 -0.15 -1.84
CA TYR A 146 -10.42 -0.29 -1.14
C TYR A 146 -10.61 -1.71 -0.58
N TYR A 147 -10.43 -2.74 -1.39
CA TYR A 147 -10.59 -4.14 -0.96
C TYR A 147 -9.48 -4.58 0.01
N LEU A 148 -8.29 -4.00 -0.10
CA LEU A 148 -7.23 -4.18 0.90
C LEU A 148 -7.70 -3.69 2.28
N ILE A 149 -8.26 -2.49 2.36
CA ILE A 149 -8.76 -1.91 3.62
C ILE A 149 -9.90 -2.76 4.18
N VAL A 150 -10.87 -3.13 3.34
CA VAL A 150 -12.02 -3.96 3.74
C VAL A 150 -11.56 -5.35 4.18
N GLY A 151 -10.62 -5.95 3.46
CA GLY A 151 -10.06 -7.27 3.77
C GLY A 151 -9.33 -7.30 5.12
N VAL A 152 -8.47 -6.32 5.36
CA VAL A 152 -7.71 -6.24 6.62
C VAL A 152 -8.62 -5.93 7.82
N LEU A 153 -9.56 -5.00 7.68
CA LEU A 153 -10.41 -4.56 8.78
C LEU A 153 -11.61 -5.48 9.03
N GLY A 154 -12.10 -6.16 7.99
CA GLY A 154 -13.35 -6.92 8.06
C GLY A 154 -13.18 -8.44 7.98
N TYR A 155 -12.08 -8.92 7.44
CA TYR A 155 -11.85 -10.34 7.16
C TYR A 155 -10.52 -10.85 7.68
N ASP A 156 -9.83 -10.08 8.52
CA ASP A 156 -8.55 -10.41 9.16
C ASP A 156 -7.47 -10.84 8.12
N TRP A 157 -7.46 -10.21 6.92
CA TRP A 157 -6.47 -10.50 5.88
C TRP A 157 -5.06 -10.21 6.36
N TYR A 158 -4.15 -11.12 6.00
CA TYR A 158 -2.76 -11.03 6.33
C TYR A 158 -1.89 -11.06 5.06
N ILE A 159 -0.59 -11.34 5.18
CA ILE A 159 0.39 -11.22 4.09
C ILE A 159 -0.03 -12.00 2.83
N MET A 160 -0.56 -13.23 2.98
CA MET A 160 -0.86 -14.11 1.86
C MET A 160 -2.03 -13.60 1.02
N GLU A 161 -3.11 -13.14 1.69
CA GLU A 161 -4.29 -12.58 1.02
C GLU A 161 -3.94 -11.26 0.33
N ILE A 162 -3.15 -10.42 0.99
CA ILE A 162 -2.67 -9.16 0.44
C ILE A 162 -1.78 -9.40 -0.79
N ALA A 163 -0.83 -10.34 -0.71
CA ALA A 163 0.03 -10.70 -1.83
C ALA A 163 -0.77 -11.22 -3.03
N SER A 164 -1.79 -12.06 -2.76
CA SER A 164 -2.69 -12.59 -3.79
C SER A 164 -3.50 -11.51 -4.48
N LEU A 165 -3.98 -10.51 -3.73
CA LEU A 165 -4.71 -9.36 -4.26
C LEU A 165 -3.84 -8.53 -5.21
N PHE A 166 -2.60 -8.22 -4.82
CA PHE A 166 -1.67 -7.48 -5.67
C PHE A 166 -1.21 -8.28 -6.89
N LEU A 167 -0.98 -9.58 -6.74
CA LEU A 167 -0.66 -10.47 -7.86
C LEU A 167 -1.79 -10.45 -8.89
N PHE A 168 -3.04 -10.61 -8.43
CA PHE A 168 -4.21 -10.55 -9.30
C PHE A 168 -4.32 -9.20 -10.02
N MET A 169 -4.13 -8.09 -9.31
CA MET A 169 -4.14 -6.75 -9.88
C MET A 169 -3.06 -6.60 -10.97
N GLY A 170 -1.83 -7.08 -10.72
CA GLY A 170 -0.74 -7.02 -11.70
C GLY A 170 -1.05 -7.80 -12.98
N ILE A 171 -1.58 -9.03 -12.85
CA ILE A 171 -2.00 -9.85 -13.99
C ILE A 171 -3.15 -9.18 -14.75
N ALA A 172 -4.17 -8.71 -14.04
CA ALA A 172 -5.33 -8.05 -14.66
C ALA A 172 -4.94 -6.78 -15.39
N SER A 173 -4.02 -5.98 -14.83
CA SER A 173 -3.49 -4.78 -15.49
C SER A 173 -2.73 -5.12 -16.76
N GLY A 174 -1.85 -6.11 -16.73
CA GLY A 174 -1.08 -6.55 -17.88
C GLY A 174 -1.99 -7.07 -19.02
N LEU A 175 -2.99 -7.89 -18.68
CA LEU A 175 -3.98 -8.38 -19.66
C LEU A 175 -4.81 -7.24 -20.24
N SER A 176 -5.14 -6.22 -19.46
CA SER A 176 -5.94 -5.08 -19.91
C SER A 176 -5.23 -4.24 -20.97
N ILE A 177 -3.90 -4.16 -20.95
CA ILE A 177 -3.07 -3.47 -21.96
C ILE A 177 -2.59 -4.41 -23.09
N ASP A 178 -3.21 -5.56 -23.23
CA ASP A 178 -2.93 -6.54 -24.28
C ASP A 178 -1.54 -7.19 -24.24
N LYS A 179 -0.91 -7.24 -23.05
CA LYS A 179 0.35 -7.95 -22.87
C LYS A 179 0.16 -9.46 -22.93
N SER A 180 1.16 -10.17 -23.46
CA SER A 180 1.17 -11.63 -23.42
C SER A 180 1.50 -12.16 -22.00
N ALA A 181 1.14 -13.41 -21.72
CA ALA A 181 1.47 -14.04 -20.43
C ALA A 181 2.99 -14.04 -20.17
N SER A 182 3.80 -14.23 -21.23
CA SER A 182 5.27 -14.18 -21.13
C SER A 182 5.77 -12.79 -20.77
N ASP A 183 5.17 -11.73 -21.34
CA ASP A 183 5.56 -10.35 -21.02
C ASP A 183 5.15 -9.99 -19.61
N ILE A 184 3.98 -10.41 -19.15
CA ILE A 184 3.53 -10.22 -17.78
C ILE A 184 4.50 -10.90 -16.81
N ALA A 185 4.90 -12.16 -17.08
CA ALA A 185 5.87 -12.86 -16.25
C ALA A 185 7.24 -12.16 -16.21
N LYS A 186 7.72 -11.63 -17.35
CA LYS A 186 8.98 -10.85 -17.40
C LYS A 186 8.89 -9.60 -16.56
N LEU A 187 7.78 -8.84 -16.65
CA LEU A 187 7.55 -7.64 -15.84
C LEU A 187 7.52 -7.94 -14.34
N PHE A 188 6.94 -9.09 -13.94
CA PHE A 188 6.99 -9.53 -12.55
C PHE A 188 8.42 -9.83 -12.07
N VAL A 189 9.22 -10.52 -12.92
CA VAL A 189 10.63 -10.82 -12.59
C VAL A 189 11.46 -9.53 -12.49
N GLU A 190 11.24 -8.59 -13.39
CA GLU A 190 11.87 -7.27 -13.39
C GLU A 190 11.51 -6.49 -12.10
N GLY A 191 10.23 -6.41 -11.76
CA GLY A 191 9.77 -5.81 -10.51
C GLY A 191 10.29 -6.50 -9.24
N MET A 192 10.48 -7.83 -9.26
CA MET A 192 11.14 -8.54 -8.16
C MET A 192 12.59 -8.09 -8.00
N GLY A 193 13.30 -7.83 -9.10
CA GLY A 193 14.67 -7.29 -9.08
C GLY A 193 14.75 -5.95 -8.35
N ASP A 194 13.80 -5.07 -8.60
CA ASP A 194 13.76 -3.72 -8.00
C ASP A 194 13.58 -3.75 -6.47
N ILE A 195 12.81 -4.71 -5.95
CA ILE A 195 12.55 -4.82 -4.51
C ILE A 195 13.49 -5.81 -3.79
N LEU A 196 14.37 -6.50 -4.52
CA LEU A 196 15.22 -7.55 -3.97
C LEU A 196 16.13 -7.03 -2.84
N SER A 197 16.71 -5.85 -3.01
CA SER A 197 17.57 -5.23 -2.00
C SER A 197 16.80 -4.96 -0.68
N ALA A 198 15.58 -4.46 -0.78
CA ALA A 198 14.72 -4.24 0.38
C ALA A 198 14.34 -5.56 1.05
N ALA A 199 14.02 -6.60 0.29
CA ALA A 199 13.68 -7.92 0.81
C ALA A 199 14.87 -8.55 1.57
N VAL A 200 16.09 -8.42 1.03
CA VAL A 200 17.32 -8.90 1.69
C VAL A 200 17.56 -8.16 3.00
N ILE A 201 17.42 -6.83 3.03
CA ILE A 201 17.59 -6.02 4.25
C ILE A 201 16.58 -6.45 5.33
N VAL A 202 15.32 -6.65 4.96
CA VAL A 202 14.28 -7.13 5.90
C VAL A 202 14.61 -8.54 6.42
N GLY A 203 15.09 -9.44 5.54
CA GLY A 203 15.52 -10.78 5.94
C GLY A 203 16.68 -10.76 6.93
N LEU A 204 17.70 -9.93 6.66
CA LEU A 204 18.84 -9.76 7.57
C LEU A 204 18.42 -9.16 8.91
N ALA A 205 17.55 -8.14 8.89
CA ALA A 205 16.99 -7.56 10.13
C ALA A 205 16.23 -8.60 10.95
N GLY A 206 15.43 -9.48 10.29
CA GLY A 206 14.78 -10.60 10.94
C GLY A 206 15.76 -11.58 11.59
N GLY A 207 16.86 -11.92 10.90
CA GLY A 207 17.94 -12.76 11.45
C GLY A 207 18.59 -12.13 12.70
N ILE A 208 18.84 -10.83 12.67
CA ILE A 208 19.39 -10.11 13.84
C ILE A 208 18.42 -10.21 15.03
N VAL A 209 17.11 -10.04 14.80
CA VAL A 209 16.10 -10.17 15.87
C VAL A 209 16.14 -11.56 16.51
N ILE A 210 16.24 -12.63 15.70
CA ILE A 210 16.33 -14.01 16.21
C ILE A 210 17.58 -14.19 17.09
N ILE A 211 18.74 -13.73 16.62
CA ILE A 211 20.01 -13.83 17.37
C ILE A 211 19.92 -13.06 18.70
N LEU A 212 19.33 -11.88 18.70
CA LEU A 212 19.14 -11.08 19.92
C LEU A 212 18.15 -11.73 20.90
N GLN A 213 17.15 -12.43 20.37
CA GLN A 213 16.15 -13.16 21.14
C GLN A 213 16.74 -14.40 21.79
N ASP A 214 17.45 -15.24 21.02
CA ASP A 214 18.13 -16.43 21.52
C ASP A 214 19.25 -16.11 22.52
N GLY A 215 19.91 -14.96 22.34
CA GLY A 215 20.92 -14.44 23.26
C GLY A 215 20.37 -13.79 24.55
N GLY A 216 19.03 -13.68 24.72
CA GLY A 216 18.41 -13.00 25.88
C GLY A 216 18.68 -11.48 25.94
N ILE A 217 19.24 -10.91 24.87
CA ILE A 217 19.64 -9.50 24.81
C ILE A 217 18.40 -8.60 24.74
N ILE A 218 17.36 -9.03 24.05
CA ILE A 218 16.10 -8.26 23.90
C ILE A 218 15.47 -8.04 25.27
N ASP A 219 15.39 -9.07 26.11
CA ASP A 219 14.80 -8.98 27.45
C ASP A 219 15.58 -8.00 28.34
N THR A 220 16.90 -8.00 28.24
CA THR A 220 17.78 -7.06 28.96
C THR A 220 17.54 -5.61 28.51
N ILE A 221 17.43 -5.37 27.20
CA ILE A 221 17.16 -4.04 26.64
C ILE A 221 15.76 -3.57 27.06
N LEU A 222 14.74 -4.43 26.92
CA LEU A 222 13.36 -4.10 27.29
C LEU A 222 13.22 -3.82 28.78
N TYR A 223 13.89 -4.59 29.64
CA TYR A 223 13.93 -4.34 31.08
C TYR A 223 14.56 -2.98 31.40
N GLY A 224 15.71 -2.66 30.79
CA GLY A 224 16.39 -1.38 30.96
C GLY A 224 15.53 -0.19 30.53
N LEU A 225 14.88 -0.30 29.38
CA LEU A 225 13.95 0.72 28.86
C LEU A 225 12.73 0.88 29.76
N SER A 226 12.08 -0.22 30.14
CA SER A 226 10.93 -0.21 31.05
C SER A 226 11.23 0.45 32.37
N LYS A 227 12.38 0.14 32.96
CA LYS A 227 12.85 0.77 34.20
C LYS A 227 13.10 2.28 34.06
N SER A 228 13.65 2.70 32.91
CA SER A 228 13.86 4.12 32.62
C SER A 228 12.55 4.86 32.42
N MET A 229 11.58 4.23 31.75
CA MET A 229 10.26 4.83 31.48
C MET A 229 9.38 4.87 32.73
N HIS A 230 9.51 3.91 33.64
CA HIS A 230 8.77 3.91 34.90
C HIS A 230 9.09 5.14 35.78
N ASN A 231 10.29 5.68 35.66
CA ASN A 231 10.72 6.90 36.35
C ASN A 231 10.30 8.19 35.58
N ALA A 232 9.82 8.11 34.35
CA ALA A 232 9.48 9.27 33.54
C ALA A 232 8.00 9.73 33.67
N GLY A 233 7.19 9.02 34.47
CA GLY A 233 5.78 9.36 34.70
C GLY A 233 4.83 8.94 33.58
N GLN A 234 3.52 8.95 33.88
CA GLN A 234 2.42 8.50 33.00
C GLN A 234 2.17 9.37 31.75
N ILE A 235 3.15 10.06 31.23
CA ILE A 235 3.00 10.94 30.04
C ILE A 235 3.40 10.23 28.74
N VAL A 236 3.65 8.94 28.77
CA VAL A 236 3.91 8.15 27.54
C VAL A 236 2.84 7.10 27.34
#